data_fa3377f7e9d6ea2fca922037bb80288f
#
_entry.id   fa3377f7e9d6ea2fca922037bb80288f
#
_cell.length_a   1.000
_cell.length_b   1.000
_cell.length_c   1.000
_cell.angle_alpha   90.00
_cell.angle_beta   90.00
_cell.angle_gamma   90.00
#
_symmetry.space_group_name_H-M   'P 1'
#
loop_
_entity.id
_entity.type
_entity.pdbx_description
1 polymer ?
#
loop_
_entity_poly.entity_id
_entity_poly.type
_entity_poly.pdbx_seq_one_letter_code
_entity_poly.pdbx_strand_id
1 'polypeptide(L)'
;KIAPDGVTVYMTLQESNEMGWFSILNPPDVLENKITFTNPEHEPDGIWVNSDGTVVCTGGEYDGTIGIILINADGTPGAQYYANLSDDLPSTWDWKDQRKGIEPEEVIIVEEGGKSFVMATLQDAGAVVVYDITDPANPIWDSGAITELNDYTPFVDGSSESAGEPEGLAYKNGYVLVSNTEDPSVCLLKASWSN
;
A
#
# COMPACT_ATOMS: atom_id res chain seq x y z
N LYS A 1 -10.62 5.69 -3.29
CA LYS A 1 -9.79 6.90 -3.48
C LYS A 1 -10.33 7.73 -4.63
N ILE A 2 -10.40 9.06 -4.46
CA ILE A 2 -10.78 9.99 -5.55
C ILE A 2 -9.51 10.30 -6.34
N ALA A 3 -9.60 10.19 -7.67
CA ALA A 3 -8.52 10.54 -8.58
C ALA A 3 -8.26 12.07 -8.63
N PRO A 4 -7.11 12.52 -9.15
CA PRO A 4 -6.76 13.94 -9.24
C PRO A 4 -7.72 14.78 -10.11
N ASP A 5 -8.45 14.16 -11.02
CA ASP A 5 -9.51 14.82 -11.80
C ASP A 5 -10.71 15.29 -10.95
N GLY A 6 -10.76 14.86 -9.67
CA GLY A 6 -11.82 15.17 -8.73
C GLY A 6 -13.16 14.53 -9.04
N VAL A 7 -13.22 13.62 -10.01
CA VAL A 7 -14.46 13.01 -10.54
C VAL A 7 -14.42 11.48 -10.49
N THR A 8 -13.30 10.88 -10.84
CA THR A 8 -13.16 9.42 -10.87
C THR A 8 -12.85 8.90 -9.47
N VAL A 9 -13.56 7.84 -9.06
CA VAL A 9 -13.31 7.09 -7.81
C VAL A 9 -12.82 5.72 -8.18
N TYR A 10 -11.68 5.33 -7.62
CA TYR A 10 -11.21 3.95 -7.59
C TYR A 10 -11.47 3.35 -6.22
N MET A 11 -11.84 2.07 -6.18
CA MET A 11 -12.12 1.34 -4.96
C MET A 11 -11.69 -0.12 -5.08
N THR A 12 -11.23 -0.66 -3.99
CA THR A 12 -10.93 -2.07 -3.83
C THR A 12 -12.20 -2.86 -3.54
N LEU A 13 -12.27 -4.08 -4.05
CA LEU A 13 -13.32 -5.06 -3.81
C LEU A 13 -12.61 -6.35 -3.37
N GLN A 14 -12.18 -6.37 -2.11
CA GLN A 14 -11.28 -7.34 -1.54
C GLN A 14 -11.72 -8.78 -1.80
N GLU A 15 -12.88 -9.17 -1.30
CA GLU A 15 -13.43 -10.52 -1.40
C GLU A 15 -13.61 -11.05 -2.84
N SER A 16 -13.71 -10.15 -3.81
CA SER A 16 -13.85 -10.51 -5.23
C SER A 16 -12.54 -10.41 -6.01
N ASN A 17 -11.46 -10.01 -5.36
CA ASN A 17 -10.16 -9.79 -5.98
C ASN A 17 -10.23 -8.83 -7.19
N GLU A 18 -10.96 -7.72 -7.01
CA GLU A 18 -11.24 -6.76 -8.07
C GLU A 18 -10.92 -5.32 -7.62
N MET A 19 -10.67 -4.45 -8.60
CA MET A 19 -10.73 -3.00 -8.43
C MET A 19 -11.87 -2.46 -9.29
N GLY A 20 -12.73 -1.65 -8.69
CA GLY A 20 -13.81 -0.96 -9.37
C GLY A 20 -13.53 0.52 -9.57
N TRP A 21 -14.20 1.16 -10.56
CA TRP A 21 -14.15 2.61 -10.71
C TRP A 21 -15.45 3.17 -11.26
N PHE A 22 -15.75 4.41 -10.90
CA PHE A 22 -16.92 5.14 -11.38
C PHE A 22 -16.73 6.66 -11.29
N SER A 23 -17.62 7.40 -11.96
CA SER A 23 -17.68 8.87 -11.83
C SER A 23 -18.64 9.28 -10.73
N ILE A 24 -18.21 10.17 -9.81
CA ILE A 24 -19.09 10.75 -8.78
C ILE A 24 -20.21 11.63 -9.37
N LEU A 25 -20.05 12.11 -10.61
CA LEU A 25 -21.10 12.91 -11.28
C LEU A 25 -22.28 12.05 -11.74
N ASN A 26 -22.03 10.78 -11.99
CA ASN A 26 -23.02 9.78 -12.39
C ASN A 26 -22.75 8.46 -11.66
N PRO A 27 -22.96 8.41 -10.33
CA PRO A 27 -22.71 7.18 -9.60
C PRO A 27 -23.68 6.10 -10.07
N PRO A 28 -23.21 4.89 -10.38
CA PRO A 28 -24.05 3.81 -10.85
C PRO A 28 -24.84 3.19 -9.68
N ASP A 29 -26.05 2.69 -9.96
CA ASP A 29 -26.79 1.87 -8.99
C ASP A 29 -26.07 0.52 -8.73
N VAL A 30 -25.36 0.02 -9.74
CA VAL A 30 -24.51 -1.19 -9.67
C VAL A 30 -23.15 -0.88 -10.29
N LEU A 31 -22.09 -1.24 -9.61
CA LEU A 31 -20.73 -1.06 -10.09
C LEU A 31 -20.43 -2.07 -11.21
N GLU A 32 -20.45 -1.61 -12.46
CA GLU A 32 -20.19 -2.43 -13.64
C GLU A 32 -18.74 -2.35 -14.12
N ASN A 33 -18.07 -1.19 -13.89
CA ASN A 33 -16.68 -1.02 -14.29
C ASN A 33 -15.77 -1.64 -13.25
N LYS A 34 -15.21 -2.80 -13.58
CA LYS A 34 -14.32 -3.57 -12.71
C LYS A 34 -13.22 -4.24 -13.51
N ILE A 35 -12.09 -4.44 -12.88
CA ILE A 35 -10.99 -5.26 -13.36
C ILE A 35 -10.60 -6.26 -12.27
N THR A 36 -10.46 -7.51 -12.65
CA THR A 36 -9.93 -8.56 -11.77
C THR A 36 -8.41 -8.47 -11.74
N PHE A 37 -7.81 -8.61 -10.57
CA PHE A 37 -6.36 -8.70 -10.45
C PHE A 37 -5.86 -9.98 -11.11
N THR A 38 -4.73 -9.89 -11.83
CA THR A 38 -4.14 -11.04 -12.52
C THR A 38 -3.47 -12.01 -11.56
N ASN A 39 -3.06 -11.54 -10.38
CA ASN A 39 -2.73 -12.41 -9.26
C ASN A 39 -4.04 -12.86 -8.59
N PRO A 40 -4.37 -14.16 -8.57
CA PRO A 40 -5.68 -14.64 -8.12
C PRO A 40 -5.92 -14.53 -6.62
N GLU A 41 -4.87 -14.32 -5.85
CA GLU A 41 -4.90 -14.25 -4.38
C GLU A 41 -4.50 -12.87 -3.87
N HIS A 42 -4.64 -11.81 -4.69
CA HIS A 42 -4.21 -10.47 -4.29
C HIS A 42 -5.04 -9.91 -3.12
N GLU A 43 -6.36 -10.10 -3.15
CA GLU A 43 -7.28 -9.56 -2.12
C GLU A 43 -6.97 -8.10 -1.75
N PRO A 44 -7.24 -7.15 -2.68
CA PRO A 44 -6.78 -5.77 -2.54
C PRO A 44 -7.47 -5.06 -1.37
N ASP A 45 -6.68 -4.46 -0.46
CA ASP A 45 -7.20 -3.63 0.63
C ASP A 45 -6.92 -2.15 0.36
N GLY A 46 -5.87 -1.55 0.91
CA GLY A 46 -5.56 -0.14 0.70
C GLY A 46 -5.40 0.26 -0.77
N ILE A 47 -5.80 1.48 -1.10
CA ILE A 47 -5.71 1.98 -2.48
C ILE A 47 -5.26 3.43 -2.55
N TRP A 48 -4.32 3.72 -3.45
CA TRP A 48 -3.88 5.08 -3.74
C TRP A 48 -3.71 5.33 -5.23
N VAL A 49 -3.89 6.56 -5.65
CA VAL A 49 -3.65 7.04 -7.01
C VAL A 49 -2.62 8.18 -6.97
N ASN A 50 -1.67 8.18 -7.90
CA ASN A 50 -0.65 9.22 -8.01
C ASN A 50 -1.23 10.57 -8.48
N SER A 51 -0.42 11.64 -8.42
CA SER A 51 -0.89 13.01 -8.62
C SER A 51 -1.37 13.34 -10.03
N ASP A 52 -0.95 12.59 -11.04
CA ASP A 52 -1.39 12.76 -12.44
C ASP A 52 -2.48 11.75 -12.87
N GLY A 53 -2.85 10.83 -12.01
CA GLY A 53 -3.91 9.86 -12.26
C GLY A 53 -3.51 8.70 -13.17
N THR A 54 -2.23 8.49 -13.41
CA THR A 54 -1.72 7.46 -14.35
C THR A 54 -1.37 6.14 -13.71
N VAL A 55 -1.22 6.12 -12.37
CA VAL A 55 -0.87 4.92 -11.59
C VAL A 55 -1.77 4.80 -10.38
N VAL A 56 -2.32 3.61 -10.16
CA VAL A 56 -3.00 3.20 -8.94
C VAL A 56 -2.19 2.09 -8.28
N CYS A 57 -2.00 2.19 -6.96
CA CYS A 57 -1.40 1.10 -6.16
C CYS A 57 -2.41 0.56 -5.17
N THR A 58 -2.29 -0.74 -4.86
CA THR A 58 -3.09 -1.46 -3.86
C THR A 58 -2.22 -2.35 -2.99
N GLY A 59 -2.57 -2.49 -1.72
CA GLY A 59 -2.04 -3.55 -0.86
C GLY A 59 -2.74 -4.86 -1.19
N GLY A 60 -1.99 -5.97 -1.30
CA GLY A 60 -2.53 -7.31 -1.48
C GLY A 60 -2.42 -8.09 -0.18
N GLU A 61 -3.49 -8.12 0.60
CA GLU A 61 -3.51 -8.66 1.95
C GLU A 61 -3.08 -10.13 1.97
N TYR A 62 -3.63 -10.94 1.07
CA TYR A 62 -3.43 -12.37 1.11
C TYR A 62 -2.15 -12.86 0.41
N ASP A 63 -1.76 -12.23 -0.70
CA ASP A 63 -0.59 -12.64 -1.49
C ASP A 63 0.71 -11.96 -1.05
N GLY A 64 0.63 -10.97 -0.15
CA GLY A 64 1.80 -10.22 0.31
C GLY A 64 2.47 -9.42 -0.81
N THR A 65 1.70 -8.86 -1.75
CA THR A 65 2.23 -8.05 -2.84
C THR A 65 1.69 -6.63 -2.80
N ILE A 66 2.39 -5.71 -3.47
CA ILE A 66 1.84 -4.40 -3.81
C ILE A 66 1.45 -4.44 -5.28
N GLY A 67 0.16 -4.30 -5.57
CA GLY A 67 -0.36 -4.18 -6.92
C GLY A 67 -0.10 -2.79 -7.48
N ILE A 68 0.35 -2.70 -8.74
CA ILE A 68 0.64 -1.46 -9.45
C ILE A 68 -0.11 -1.51 -10.78
N ILE A 69 -1.13 -0.65 -10.94
CA ILE A 69 -2.02 -0.65 -12.08
C ILE A 69 -1.80 0.64 -12.87
N LEU A 70 -1.46 0.52 -14.15
CA LEU A 70 -1.42 1.66 -15.05
C LEU A 70 -2.84 2.07 -15.44
N ILE A 71 -3.07 3.38 -15.51
CA ILE A 71 -4.35 3.94 -15.97
C ILE A 71 -4.15 4.49 -17.39
N ASN A 72 -4.97 4.04 -18.30
CA ASN A 72 -4.99 4.50 -19.69
C ASN A 72 -5.48 5.96 -19.78
N ALA A 73 -5.20 6.61 -20.90
CA ALA A 73 -5.60 8.00 -21.13
C ALA A 73 -7.14 8.24 -21.09
N ASP A 74 -7.93 7.19 -21.26
CA ASP A 74 -9.40 7.24 -21.14
C ASP A 74 -9.90 6.97 -19.70
N GLY A 75 -8.98 6.84 -18.73
CA GLY A 75 -9.29 6.57 -17.33
C GLY A 75 -9.57 5.09 -17.00
N THR A 76 -9.44 4.19 -17.97
CA THR A 76 -9.62 2.76 -17.72
C THR A 76 -8.32 2.11 -17.21
N PRO A 77 -8.39 1.12 -16.31
CA PRO A 77 -7.23 0.34 -15.92
C PRO A 77 -6.61 -0.43 -17.09
N GLY A 78 -5.28 -0.47 -17.10
CA GLY A 78 -4.47 -1.12 -18.12
C GLY A 78 -3.61 -2.25 -17.57
N ALA A 79 -2.29 -2.18 -17.82
CA ALA A 79 -1.34 -3.19 -17.37
C ALA A 79 -1.24 -3.24 -15.84
N GLN A 80 -1.04 -4.44 -15.31
CA GLN A 80 -0.86 -4.71 -13.89
C GLN A 80 0.54 -5.27 -13.65
N TYR A 81 1.20 -4.77 -12.62
CA TYR A 81 2.49 -5.22 -12.15
C TYR A 81 2.42 -5.46 -10.63
N TYR A 82 3.36 -6.21 -10.09
CA TYR A 82 3.37 -6.56 -8.66
C TYR A 82 4.78 -6.45 -8.10
N ALA A 83 4.92 -5.81 -6.93
CA ALA A 83 6.10 -5.90 -6.10
C ALA A 83 5.87 -7.02 -5.08
N ASN A 84 6.74 -8.03 -5.05
CA ASN A 84 6.59 -9.20 -4.19
C ASN A 84 7.39 -9.01 -2.91
N LEU A 85 6.70 -8.73 -1.82
CA LEU A 85 7.32 -8.46 -0.53
C LEU A 85 8.05 -9.68 0.04
N SER A 86 7.55 -10.90 -0.19
CA SER A 86 8.17 -12.11 0.34
C SER A 86 9.56 -12.40 -0.25
N ASP A 87 9.85 -11.89 -1.45
CA ASP A 87 11.17 -12.03 -2.09
C ASP A 87 12.17 -11.00 -1.57
N ASP A 88 11.70 -9.85 -1.11
CA ASP A 88 12.52 -8.69 -0.79
C ASP A 88 12.75 -8.51 0.72
N LEU A 89 11.79 -8.89 1.56
CA LEU A 89 11.89 -8.75 3.01
C LEU A 89 12.93 -9.68 3.63
N PRO A 90 13.58 -9.25 4.72
CA PRO A 90 14.53 -10.11 5.44
C PRO A 90 13.88 -11.41 5.92
N SER A 91 14.46 -12.55 5.55
CA SER A 91 13.98 -13.88 5.97
C SER A 91 14.04 -14.12 7.50
N THR A 92 14.63 -13.18 8.23
CA THR A 92 14.72 -13.21 9.71
C THR A 92 13.53 -12.56 10.39
N TRP A 93 12.65 -11.93 9.62
CA TRP A 93 11.44 -11.35 10.17
C TRP A 93 10.46 -12.45 10.52
N ASP A 94 9.88 -12.35 11.71
CA ASP A 94 8.87 -13.28 12.18
C ASP A 94 7.48 -12.71 11.87
N TRP A 95 6.68 -13.46 11.08
CA TRP A 95 5.34 -13.05 10.73
C TRP A 95 4.35 -13.59 11.74
N LYS A 96 3.51 -12.74 12.31
CA LYS A 96 2.56 -13.12 13.36
C LYS A 96 1.54 -14.17 12.93
N ASP A 97 1.03 -14.07 11.75
CA ASP A 97 0.10 -15.04 11.17
C ASP A 97 0.56 -15.50 9.79
N GLN A 98 1.29 -16.60 9.77
CA GLN A 98 1.81 -17.18 8.53
C GLN A 98 0.71 -17.69 7.57
N ARG A 99 -0.56 -17.69 8.00
CA ARG A 99 -1.67 -18.15 7.14
C ARG A 99 -2.07 -17.09 6.13
N LYS A 100 -1.91 -15.83 6.47
CA LYS A 100 -2.26 -14.70 5.63
C LYS A 100 -1.04 -14.01 4.98
N GLY A 101 0.17 -14.35 5.40
CA GLY A 101 1.40 -13.80 4.83
C GLY A 101 1.84 -12.50 5.51
N ILE A 102 2.12 -11.46 4.74
CA ILE A 102 2.75 -10.22 5.19
C ILE A 102 1.70 -9.13 5.49
N GLU A 103 0.52 -9.28 4.95
CA GLU A 103 -0.65 -8.40 5.09
C GLU A 103 -0.31 -6.91 4.81
N PRO A 104 -0.05 -6.52 3.54
CA PRO A 104 -0.02 -5.13 3.16
C PRO A 104 -1.41 -4.51 3.25
N GLU A 105 -1.58 -3.55 4.17
CA GLU A 105 -2.86 -2.88 4.44
C GLU A 105 -2.97 -1.56 3.65
N GLU A 106 -2.62 -0.45 4.23
CA GLU A 106 -2.68 0.85 3.56
C GLU A 106 -1.46 1.06 2.65
N VAL A 107 -1.70 1.62 1.48
CA VAL A 107 -0.67 2.08 0.55
C VAL A 107 -0.83 3.55 0.23
N ILE A 108 0.29 4.26 0.04
CA ILE A 108 0.29 5.63 -0.48
C ILE A 108 1.37 5.77 -1.56
N ILE A 109 1.12 6.63 -2.54
CA ILE A 109 2.13 7.03 -3.51
C ILE A 109 2.69 8.40 -3.08
N VAL A 110 4.00 8.49 -3.01
CA VAL A 110 4.75 9.71 -2.70
C VAL A 110 5.59 10.09 -3.91
N GLU A 111 5.46 11.33 -4.35
CA GLU A 111 6.21 11.86 -5.48
C GLU A 111 7.17 12.92 -4.95
N GLU A 112 8.47 12.65 -5.05
CA GLU A 112 9.52 13.50 -4.50
C GLU A 112 10.78 13.45 -5.38
N GLY A 113 11.41 14.60 -5.62
CA GLY A 113 12.66 14.66 -6.40
C GLY A 113 12.56 14.17 -7.85
N GLY A 114 11.36 14.14 -8.45
CA GLY A 114 11.12 13.63 -9.80
C GLY A 114 11.02 12.09 -9.87
N LYS A 115 10.90 11.44 -8.74
CA LYS A 115 10.64 10.02 -8.61
C LYS A 115 9.27 9.77 -7.99
N SER A 116 8.75 8.56 -8.19
CA SER A 116 7.53 8.05 -7.58
C SER A 116 7.85 6.86 -6.70
N PHE A 117 7.34 6.86 -5.48
CA PHE A 117 7.52 5.78 -4.51
C PHE A 117 6.16 5.31 -4.03
N VAL A 118 6.01 4.02 -3.82
CA VAL A 118 4.89 3.47 -3.04
C VAL A 118 5.40 3.09 -1.65
N MET A 119 4.69 3.55 -0.63
CA MET A 119 4.86 3.12 0.75
C MET A 119 3.69 2.21 1.12
N ALA A 120 3.96 1.16 1.88
CA ALA A 120 2.94 0.28 2.41
C ALA A 120 3.16 0.00 3.90
N THR A 121 2.07 -0.09 4.65
CA THR A 121 2.07 -0.71 5.97
C THR A 121 1.96 -2.21 5.81
N LEU A 122 2.68 -2.95 6.65
CA LEU A 122 2.67 -4.40 6.72
C LEU A 122 2.15 -4.79 8.10
N GLN A 123 0.88 -5.20 8.18
CA GLN A 123 0.19 -5.43 9.44
C GLN A 123 0.89 -6.50 10.27
N ASP A 124 1.03 -7.70 9.74
CA ASP A 124 1.63 -8.84 10.45
C ASP A 124 3.14 -8.67 10.71
N ALA A 125 3.82 -7.90 9.86
CA ALA A 125 5.24 -7.62 10.02
C ALA A 125 5.54 -6.46 10.96
N GLY A 126 4.55 -5.66 11.34
CA GLY A 126 4.75 -4.46 12.15
C GLY A 126 5.70 -3.45 11.50
N ALA A 127 5.57 -3.20 10.20
CA ALA A 127 6.56 -2.43 9.45
C ALA A 127 5.95 -1.47 8.41
N VAL A 128 6.77 -0.55 7.94
CA VAL A 128 6.52 0.26 6.75
C VAL A 128 7.64 -0.01 5.74
N VAL A 129 7.26 -0.21 4.49
CA VAL A 129 8.17 -0.50 3.38
C VAL A 129 8.03 0.51 2.26
N VAL A 130 9.05 0.63 1.42
CA VAL A 130 9.07 1.55 0.28
C VAL A 130 9.63 0.88 -0.96
N TYR A 131 8.96 1.08 -2.10
CA TYR A 131 9.45 0.74 -3.44
C TYR A 131 9.53 1.99 -4.30
N ASP A 132 10.62 2.15 -5.05
CA ASP A 132 10.71 3.08 -6.17
C ASP A 132 9.89 2.51 -7.34
N ILE A 133 8.82 3.19 -7.71
CA ILE A 133 7.92 2.85 -8.80
C ILE A 133 7.97 3.89 -9.92
N THR A 134 9.10 4.61 -10.04
CA THR A 134 9.32 5.58 -11.12
C THR A 134 9.18 4.90 -12.50
N ASP A 135 9.60 3.65 -12.61
CA ASP A 135 9.18 2.72 -13.66
C ASP A 135 8.19 1.70 -13.06
N PRO A 136 6.88 1.88 -13.23
CA PRO A 136 5.88 1.00 -12.62
C PRO A 136 5.99 -0.47 -13.04
N ALA A 137 6.58 -0.74 -14.20
CA ALA A 137 6.76 -2.10 -14.71
C ALA A 137 7.94 -2.83 -14.04
N ASN A 138 8.82 -2.10 -13.37
CA ASN A 138 10.00 -2.62 -12.69
C ASN A 138 10.13 -1.96 -11.30
N PRO A 139 9.27 -2.29 -10.35
CA PRO A 139 9.36 -1.76 -8.99
C PRO A 139 10.70 -2.17 -8.35
N ILE A 140 11.37 -1.22 -7.70
CA ILE A 140 12.68 -1.45 -7.08
C ILE A 140 12.53 -1.33 -5.57
N TRP A 141 12.88 -2.39 -4.87
CA TRP A 141 12.93 -2.43 -3.43
C TRP A 141 13.97 -1.44 -2.87
N ASP A 142 13.55 -0.59 -1.94
CA ASP A 142 14.46 0.25 -1.17
C ASP A 142 14.74 -0.36 0.21
N SER A 143 15.73 -1.25 0.26
CA SER A 143 16.11 -1.94 1.49
C SER A 143 16.58 -1.01 2.62
N GLY A 144 16.92 0.23 2.31
CA GLY A 144 17.29 1.24 3.30
C GLY A 144 16.09 1.96 3.91
N ALA A 145 14.91 1.77 3.34
CA ALA A 145 13.69 2.44 3.75
C ALA A 145 12.73 1.54 4.56
N ILE A 146 13.19 0.37 4.98
CA ILE A 146 12.43 -0.48 5.91
C ILE A 146 12.46 0.14 7.30
N THR A 147 11.29 0.33 7.89
CA THR A 147 11.18 0.75 9.28
C THR A 147 10.35 -0.27 10.04
N GLU A 148 11.01 -1.07 10.87
CA GLU A 148 10.33 -1.90 11.86
C GLU A 148 9.75 -0.99 12.95
N LEU A 149 8.45 -1.07 13.16
CA LEU A 149 7.76 -0.27 14.17
C LEU A 149 7.91 -0.86 15.58
N ASN A 150 8.35 -2.10 15.67
CA ASN A 150 8.60 -2.82 16.92
C ASN A 150 9.51 -2.06 17.90
N ASP A 151 10.48 -1.32 17.40
CA ASP A 151 11.41 -0.53 18.22
C ASP A 151 10.81 0.82 18.69
N TYR A 152 9.65 1.20 18.16
CA TYR A 152 9.01 2.49 18.42
C TYR A 152 7.79 2.39 19.34
N THR A 153 7.40 1.21 19.79
CA THR A 153 6.30 1.08 20.74
C THR A 153 6.71 1.54 22.11
N PRO A 154 6.06 2.54 22.70
CA PRO A 154 6.22 2.84 24.09
C PRO A 154 5.59 1.70 24.89
N PHE A 155 6.44 0.89 25.49
CA PHE A 155 6.16 -0.17 26.41
C PHE A 155 4.86 -0.11 27.18
N VAL A 156 4.14 -1.18 27.15
CA VAL A 156 3.31 -1.56 28.28
C VAL A 156 3.56 -3.04 28.56
N ASP A 157 4.09 -3.31 29.74
CA ASP A 157 4.05 -4.55 30.52
C ASP A 157 4.91 -5.78 30.18
N GLY A 158 5.88 -5.72 29.31
CA GLY A 158 6.84 -6.82 29.16
C GLY A 158 6.26 -8.09 28.53
N SER A 159 5.14 -8.01 27.84
CA SER A 159 4.69 -9.03 26.91
C SER A 159 5.44 -8.86 25.60
N SER A 160 6.02 -9.96 25.11
CA SER A 160 6.74 -10.01 23.84
C SER A 160 5.79 -10.01 22.63
N GLU A 161 4.63 -9.43 22.76
CA GLU A 161 3.63 -9.40 21.73
C GLU A 161 3.73 -8.10 20.98
N SER A 162 4.24 -8.24 19.80
CA SER A 162 4.14 -7.42 18.59
C SER A 162 3.90 -5.92 18.77
N ALA A 163 4.78 -5.19 18.22
CA ALA A 163 4.55 -3.84 17.79
C ALA A 163 3.30 -3.76 16.96
N GLY A 164 2.52 -2.77 17.26
CA GLY A 164 1.20 -2.56 16.75
C GLY A 164 1.01 -2.94 15.30
N GLU A 165 -0.13 -3.47 15.00
CA GLU A 165 -0.55 -3.78 13.65
C GLU A 165 -0.78 -2.45 12.90
N PRO A 166 0.15 -2.03 12.01
CA PRO A 166 0.02 -0.76 11.30
C PRO A 166 -0.98 -0.90 10.17
N GLU A 167 -2.06 -0.12 10.22
CA GLU A 167 -3.09 -0.12 9.20
C GLU A 167 -3.17 1.22 8.46
N GLY A 168 -3.02 2.34 9.15
CA GLY A 168 -3.18 3.64 8.52
C GLY A 168 -1.85 4.32 8.18
N LEU A 169 -1.78 4.98 7.03
CA LEU A 169 -0.57 5.62 6.52
C LEU A 169 -0.88 7.01 5.93
N ALA A 170 -0.09 8.01 6.30
CA ALA A 170 -0.16 9.33 5.69
C ALA A 170 1.23 9.96 5.54
N TYR A 171 1.45 10.69 4.46
CA TYR A 171 2.70 11.41 4.20
C TYR A 171 2.46 12.89 3.98
N LYS A 172 3.31 13.71 4.58
CA LYS A 172 3.36 15.16 4.30
C LYS A 172 4.71 15.77 4.65
N ASN A 173 5.31 16.49 3.70
CA ASN A 173 6.52 17.29 3.91
C ASN A 173 7.70 16.51 4.53
N GLY A 174 7.94 15.28 4.09
CA GLY A 174 9.01 14.44 4.60
C GLY A 174 8.69 13.73 5.94
N TYR A 175 7.44 13.77 6.39
CA TYR A 175 7.00 13.03 7.56
C TYR A 175 5.96 11.98 7.17
N VAL A 176 6.11 10.80 7.73
CA VAL A 176 5.18 9.68 7.61
C VAL A 176 4.49 9.48 8.95
N LEU A 177 3.18 9.43 8.94
CA LEU A 177 2.36 9.11 10.09
C LEU A 177 1.79 7.72 9.91
N VAL A 178 1.95 6.87 10.90
CA VAL A 178 1.45 5.49 10.90
C VAL A 178 0.55 5.29 12.11
N SER A 179 -0.65 4.78 11.91
CA SER A 179 -1.54 4.38 12.99
C SER A 179 -1.51 2.87 13.18
N ASN A 180 -1.50 2.43 14.44
CA ASN A 180 -1.51 1.02 14.83
C ASN A 180 -2.85 0.68 15.50
N THR A 181 -3.34 -0.54 15.32
CA THR A 181 -4.65 -0.97 15.83
C THR A 181 -4.58 -1.74 17.13
N GLU A 182 -3.70 -2.70 17.29
CA GLU A 182 -3.60 -3.48 18.54
C GLU A 182 -3.07 -2.66 19.72
N ASP A 183 -2.09 -1.80 19.45
CA ASP A 183 -1.65 -0.79 20.41
C ASP A 183 -2.13 0.56 19.86
N PRO A 184 -3.14 1.21 20.47
CA PRO A 184 -3.69 2.46 19.95
C PRO A 184 -2.66 3.59 20.04
N SER A 185 -1.69 3.55 19.16
CA SER A 185 -0.58 4.46 19.04
C SER A 185 -0.47 5.06 17.64
N VAL A 186 0.29 6.14 17.55
CA VAL A 186 0.63 6.77 16.28
C VAL A 186 2.13 6.98 16.25
N CYS A 187 2.79 6.42 15.22
CA CYS A 187 4.21 6.63 14.98
C CYS A 187 4.42 7.78 14.00
N LEU A 188 5.35 8.67 14.31
CA LEU A 188 5.80 9.73 13.41
C LEU A 188 7.22 9.43 12.96
N LEU A 189 7.37 9.11 11.68
CA LEU A 189 8.65 8.81 11.05
C LEU A 189 9.09 10.00 10.20
N LYS A 190 10.39 10.16 10.01
CA LYS A 190 10.95 11.15 9.10
C LYS A 190 11.53 10.44 7.89
N ALA A 191 10.93 10.65 6.73
CA ALA A 191 11.49 10.19 5.47
C ALA A 191 12.67 11.08 5.04
N SER A 192 13.73 10.48 4.54
CA SER A 192 14.83 11.16 3.85
C SER A 192 15.03 10.50 2.50
N TRP A 193 14.91 11.29 1.43
CA TRP A 193 15.08 10.81 0.07
C TRP A 193 16.52 11.05 -0.36
N SER A 194 17.26 9.98 -0.72
CA SER A 194 18.56 10.11 -1.36
C SER A 194 18.35 10.43 -2.84
N ASN A 195 18.98 11.51 -3.29
CA ASN A 195 19.01 11.92 -4.71
C ASN A 195 19.79 10.92 -5.56
#